data_8173809b5f0946ef9672a4947425498d
#
_entry.id   8173809b5f0946ef9672a4947425498d
#
_cell.length_a   1.000
_cell.length_b   1.000
_cell.length_c   1.000
_cell.angle_alpha   90.00
_cell.angle_beta   90.00
_cell.angle_gamma   90.00
#
_symmetry.space_group_name_H-M   'P 1'
#
loop_
_entity.id
_entity.type
_entity.pdbx_description
1 polymer ?
#
loop_
_entity_poly.entity_id
_entity_poly.type
_entity_poly.pdbx_seq_one_letter_code
_entity_poly.pdbx_strand_id
1 'polypeptide(L)'
;MKIKWDEVGKRLYETGVDHGVLFPMGEDNAYGKGVPWYGLSAVNESPSGGEPNGVWADNIKYLNLMSAEDFGATIEAYTYPDEFEACNGCAEIAPGVTIAQQDRKMFGFCYRTLIGNDTVGTNYGYKLHLVYGAQASPSEKNNQTVNDSPEAATMSWEISTTPVEVPGFKPTAHLVVDSTKTDKAKLAKLEEMLYGTDGDQATEPTLPMPEKVIELTKAAG
;
A
#
# COMPACT_ATOMS: atom_id res chain seq x y z
N MET A 1 17.10 -12.21 -33.27
CA MET A 1 15.64 -11.95 -33.29
C MET A 1 15.44 -10.44 -33.42
N LYS A 2 14.58 -9.97 -34.35
CA LYS A 2 14.34 -8.53 -34.55
C LYS A 2 13.33 -8.06 -33.46
N ILE A 3 13.63 -6.94 -32.81
CA ILE A 3 12.73 -6.30 -31.86
C ILE A 3 11.49 -5.82 -32.62
N LYS A 4 10.30 -6.05 -32.05
CA LYS A 4 9.01 -5.54 -32.52
C LYS A 4 8.42 -4.64 -31.46
N TRP A 5 7.84 -3.52 -31.87
CA TRP A 5 7.17 -2.55 -31.02
C TRP A 5 5.66 -2.53 -31.32
N ASP A 6 4.89 -2.04 -30.38
CA ASP A 6 3.45 -1.74 -30.55
C ASP A 6 2.59 -2.91 -31.04
N GLU A 7 2.95 -4.16 -30.64
CA GLU A 7 2.12 -5.32 -30.94
C GLU A 7 0.76 -5.21 -30.24
N VAL A 8 -0.30 -5.47 -30.99
CA VAL A 8 -1.68 -5.50 -30.48
C VAL A 8 -1.80 -6.53 -29.35
N GLY A 9 -2.47 -6.18 -28.27
CA GLY A 9 -2.60 -6.99 -27.05
C GLY A 9 -1.43 -6.89 -26.07
N LYS A 10 -0.34 -6.22 -26.44
CA LYS A 10 0.84 -6.02 -25.56
C LYS A 10 1.01 -4.58 -25.05
N ARG A 11 0.10 -3.70 -25.39
CA ARG A 11 0.09 -2.30 -24.92
C ARG A 11 -0.55 -2.25 -23.55
N LEU A 12 0.25 -2.47 -22.52
CA LEU A 12 -0.21 -2.48 -21.13
C LEU A 12 -0.20 -1.08 -20.53
N TYR A 13 -1.15 -0.81 -19.65
CA TYR A 13 -1.22 0.40 -18.82
C TYR A 13 -1.77 0.05 -17.44
N GLU A 14 -1.43 0.85 -16.45
CA GLU A 14 -1.96 0.74 -15.09
C GLU A 14 -2.94 1.89 -14.84
N THR A 15 -4.01 1.61 -14.12
CA THR A 15 -5.04 2.61 -13.79
C THR A 15 -5.86 2.16 -12.60
N GLY A 16 -6.59 3.11 -12.01
CA GLY A 16 -7.53 2.85 -10.94
C GLY A 16 -6.85 2.42 -9.64
N VAL A 17 -7.56 2.62 -8.55
CA VAL A 17 -7.22 2.15 -7.22
C VAL A 17 -8.49 1.72 -6.53
N ASP A 18 -8.48 0.54 -5.91
CA ASP A 18 -9.60 0.00 -5.18
C ASP A 18 -9.15 -1.01 -4.10
N HIS A 19 -10.10 -1.67 -3.43
CA HIS A 19 -9.85 -2.72 -2.43
C HIS A 19 -8.85 -2.30 -1.34
N GLY A 20 -8.94 -1.03 -0.87
CA GLY A 20 -8.16 -0.57 0.27
C GLY A 20 -8.50 -1.34 1.53
N VAL A 21 -7.49 -1.81 2.25
CA VAL A 21 -7.63 -2.45 3.57
C VAL A 21 -6.61 -1.88 4.53
N LEU A 22 -7.09 -1.40 5.66
CA LEU A 22 -6.27 -0.95 6.78
C LEU A 22 -6.04 -2.11 7.75
N PHE A 23 -4.81 -2.29 8.21
CA PHE A 23 -4.42 -3.24 9.25
C PHE A 23 -3.77 -2.46 10.40
N PRO A 24 -4.53 -2.01 11.41
CA PRO A 24 -3.97 -1.28 12.55
C PRO A 24 -2.94 -2.15 13.29
N MET A 25 -1.84 -1.54 13.73
CA MET A 25 -0.86 -2.27 14.54
C MET A 25 -1.29 -2.29 16.01
N GLY A 26 -1.32 -3.49 16.60
CA GLY A 26 -1.59 -3.71 18.00
C GLY A 26 -0.41 -3.35 18.92
N GLU A 27 -0.62 -3.44 20.23
CA GLU A 27 0.42 -3.15 21.25
C GLU A 27 1.56 -4.20 21.24
N ASP A 28 1.30 -5.38 20.70
CA ASP A 28 2.26 -6.47 20.53
C ASP A 28 3.11 -6.35 19.25
N ASN A 29 3.02 -5.22 18.53
CA ASN A 29 3.63 -5.00 17.22
C ASN A 29 3.17 -6.00 16.12
N ALA A 30 2.03 -6.65 16.30
CA ALA A 30 1.38 -7.44 15.28
C ALA A 30 0.29 -6.62 14.56
N TYR A 31 0.07 -6.91 13.28
CA TYR A 31 -1.05 -6.33 12.57
C TYR A 31 -2.36 -6.94 13.05
N GLY A 32 -3.29 -6.09 13.41
CA GLY A 32 -4.64 -6.47 13.80
C GLY A 32 -5.48 -6.90 12.59
N LYS A 33 -6.76 -7.12 12.85
CA LYS A 33 -7.76 -7.46 11.84
C LYS A 33 -7.86 -6.35 10.78
N GLY A 34 -7.88 -6.76 9.51
CA GLY A 34 -8.07 -5.85 8.39
C GLY A 34 -9.46 -5.23 8.39
N VAL A 35 -9.50 -3.94 8.10
CA VAL A 35 -10.74 -3.14 7.99
C VAL A 35 -10.79 -2.50 6.60
N PRO A 36 -11.93 -2.60 5.89
CA PRO A 36 -12.03 -2.04 4.55
C PRO A 36 -11.97 -0.51 4.57
N TRP A 37 -11.18 0.06 3.68
CA TRP A 37 -11.09 1.50 3.49
C TRP A 37 -11.97 1.93 2.32
N TYR A 38 -13.10 2.51 2.63
CA TYR A 38 -14.04 3.02 1.62
C TYR A 38 -13.63 4.40 1.10
N GLY A 39 -14.05 4.71 -0.12
CA GLY A 39 -13.88 6.04 -0.71
C GLY A 39 -12.44 6.37 -1.08
N LEU A 40 -11.56 5.38 -1.23
CA LEU A 40 -10.20 5.56 -1.71
C LEU A 40 -10.21 6.15 -3.12
N SER A 41 -9.59 7.31 -3.31
CA SER A 41 -9.54 8.01 -4.60
C SER A 41 -8.17 7.92 -5.27
N ALA A 42 -7.08 7.94 -4.51
CA ALA A 42 -5.73 7.76 -5.03
C ALA A 42 -4.77 7.19 -3.96
N VAL A 43 -3.74 6.50 -4.43
CA VAL A 43 -2.52 6.21 -3.67
C VAL A 43 -1.35 6.60 -4.55
N ASN A 44 -0.64 7.66 -4.17
CA ASN A 44 0.47 8.22 -4.91
C ASN A 44 1.78 7.78 -4.25
N GLU A 45 2.47 6.81 -4.85
CA GLU A 45 3.75 6.32 -4.36
C GLU A 45 4.83 7.39 -4.55
N SER A 46 5.59 7.68 -3.51
CA SER A 46 6.65 8.71 -3.48
C SER A 46 7.88 8.21 -2.73
N PRO A 47 8.62 7.21 -3.30
CA PRO A 47 9.85 6.73 -2.69
C PRO A 47 10.88 7.85 -2.61
N SER A 48 11.70 7.83 -1.57
CA SER A 48 12.77 8.80 -1.33
C SER A 48 14.08 8.09 -0.98
N GLY A 49 15.20 8.80 -1.01
CA GLY A 49 16.51 8.18 -0.81
C GLY A 49 17.04 7.49 -2.08
N GLY A 50 17.96 6.54 -1.90
CA GLY A 50 18.57 5.83 -3.03
C GLY A 50 19.53 6.68 -3.89
N GLU A 51 19.79 7.92 -3.51
CA GLU A 51 20.64 8.81 -4.28
C GLU A 51 22.14 8.46 -4.14
N PRO A 52 22.90 8.49 -5.25
CA PRO A 52 24.33 8.25 -5.21
C PRO A 52 25.08 9.46 -4.65
N ASN A 53 25.78 9.27 -3.53
CA ASN A 53 26.69 10.26 -2.98
C ASN A 53 28.12 9.96 -3.47
N GLY A 54 28.69 10.87 -4.30
CA GLY A 54 30.03 10.73 -4.84
C GLY A 54 31.09 11.08 -3.82
N VAL A 55 32.00 10.15 -3.50
CA VAL A 55 33.20 10.40 -2.72
C VAL A 55 34.34 10.69 -3.65
N TRP A 56 35.08 11.81 -3.43
CA TRP A 56 36.16 12.29 -4.26
C TRP A 56 37.49 12.16 -3.52
N ALA A 57 38.50 11.63 -4.20
CA ALA A 57 39.87 11.57 -3.74
C ALA A 57 40.83 11.74 -4.93
N ASP A 58 42.04 12.27 -4.72
CA ASP A 58 43.06 12.48 -5.76
C ASP A 58 42.53 13.21 -7.01
N ASN A 59 41.60 14.16 -6.84
CA ASN A 59 40.92 14.92 -7.89
C ASN A 59 40.05 14.10 -8.87
N ILE A 60 39.70 12.87 -8.51
CA ILE A 60 38.81 12.00 -9.27
C ILE A 60 37.64 11.53 -8.38
N LYS A 61 36.54 11.15 -9.01
CA LYS A 61 35.43 10.49 -8.31
C LYS A 61 35.85 9.07 -7.94
N TYR A 62 36.21 8.89 -6.66
CA TYR A 62 36.76 7.64 -6.15
C TYR A 62 35.73 6.52 -6.06
N LEU A 63 34.52 6.82 -5.55
CA LEU A 63 33.42 5.88 -5.50
C LEU A 63 32.06 6.61 -5.35
N ASN A 64 30.96 5.86 -5.55
CA ASN A 64 29.61 6.28 -5.22
C ASN A 64 29.09 5.44 -4.04
N LEU A 65 28.64 6.11 -2.99
CA LEU A 65 27.86 5.49 -1.92
C LEU A 65 26.38 5.69 -2.23
N MET A 66 25.60 4.61 -2.17
CA MET A 66 24.14 4.67 -2.32
C MET A 66 23.53 4.71 -0.93
N SER A 67 22.63 5.67 -0.67
CA SER A 67 21.80 5.67 0.53
C SER A 67 20.72 4.57 0.44
N ALA A 68 20.11 4.21 1.57
CA ALA A 68 18.93 3.37 1.56
C ALA A 68 17.77 4.12 0.87
N GLU A 69 16.91 3.38 0.23
CA GLU A 69 15.64 3.87 -0.31
C GLU A 69 14.56 3.65 0.75
N ASP A 70 13.76 4.67 1.00
CA ASP A 70 12.60 4.61 1.88
C ASP A 70 11.33 4.70 1.02
N PHE A 71 10.38 3.80 1.26
CA PHE A 71 9.07 3.87 0.63
C PHE A 71 8.20 4.89 1.35
N GLY A 72 7.59 5.79 0.60
CA GLY A 72 6.59 6.73 1.05
C GLY A 72 5.42 6.76 0.08
N ALA A 73 4.27 7.19 0.52
CA ALA A 73 3.11 7.40 -0.35
C ALA A 73 2.16 8.44 0.24
N THR A 74 1.27 8.96 -0.59
CA THR A 74 0.12 9.78 -0.16
C THR A 74 -1.15 9.00 -0.45
N ILE A 75 -1.96 8.74 0.59
CA ILE A 75 -3.28 8.13 0.48
C ILE A 75 -4.30 9.25 0.39
N GLU A 76 -5.16 9.22 -0.64
CA GLU A 76 -6.26 10.16 -0.81
C GLU A 76 -7.60 9.43 -0.78
N ALA A 77 -8.57 9.95 -0.01
CA ALA A 77 -9.87 9.35 0.12
C ALA A 77 -10.95 10.37 0.52
N TYR A 78 -12.20 10.01 0.25
CA TYR A 78 -13.36 10.80 0.70
C TYR A 78 -13.79 10.46 2.14
N THR A 79 -13.35 9.31 2.67
CA THR A 79 -13.63 8.84 4.03
C THR A 79 -12.52 7.90 4.50
N TYR A 80 -12.54 7.55 5.77
CA TYR A 80 -11.63 6.57 6.38
C TYR A 80 -12.38 5.76 7.45
N PRO A 81 -11.92 4.54 7.78
CA PRO A 81 -12.51 3.74 8.83
C PRO A 81 -12.18 4.31 10.22
N ASP A 82 -13.07 4.08 11.19
CA ASP A 82 -12.90 4.58 12.57
C ASP A 82 -11.59 4.09 13.22
N GLU A 83 -11.14 2.89 12.86
CA GLU A 83 -9.88 2.31 13.33
C GLU A 83 -8.65 3.11 12.89
N PHE A 84 -8.76 3.94 11.87
CA PHE A 84 -7.69 4.82 11.42
C PHE A 84 -7.50 6.04 12.33
N GLU A 85 -8.48 6.40 13.17
CA GLU A 85 -8.37 7.55 14.08
C GLU A 85 -7.10 7.47 14.94
N ALA A 86 -6.78 6.29 15.50
CA ALA A 86 -5.56 6.09 16.28
C ALA A 86 -4.28 6.24 15.43
N CYS A 87 -4.33 5.90 14.14
CA CYS A 87 -3.21 6.09 13.21
C CYS A 87 -3.09 7.55 12.78
N ASN A 88 -4.20 8.29 12.79
CA ASN A 88 -4.26 9.73 12.48
C ASN A 88 -3.94 10.64 13.69
N GLY A 89 -3.59 10.06 14.84
CA GLY A 89 -3.25 10.83 16.04
C GLY A 89 -4.47 11.38 16.77
N CYS A 90 -5.57 10.64 16.73
CA CYS A 90 -6.81 10.94 17.45
C CYS A 90 -7.12 9.82 18.46
N ALA A 91 -7.86 10.14 19.52
CA ALA A 91 -8.37 9.18 20.48
C ALA A 91 -9.80 9.51 20.87
N GLU A 92 -10.66 8.52 20.94
CA GLU A 92 -12.03 8.66 21.45
C GLU A 92 -12.00 8.64 22.98
N ILE A 93 -12.53 9.69 23.61
CA ILE A 93 -12.64 9.82 25.09
C ILE A 93 -14.03 9.54 25.62
N ALA A 94 -15.03 9.62 24.77
CA ALA A 94 -16.41 9.24 25.02
C ALA A 94 -17.09 8.96 23.68
N PRO A 95 -18.21 8.22 23.61
CA PRO A 95 -18.90 7.94 22.37
C PRO A 95 -19.14 9.19 21.51
N GLY A 96 -18.50 9.26 20.34
CA GLY A 96 -18.57 10.39 19.42
C GLY A 96 -17.79 11.64 19.83
N VAL A 97 -16.91 11.56 20.84
CA VAL A 97 -16.04 12.67 21.29
C VAL A 97 -14.59 12.29 21.10
N THR A 98 -13.95 12.86 20.09
CA THR A 98 -12.57 12.56 19.72
C THR A 98 -11.64 13.73 20.04
N ILE A 99 -10.48 13.46 20.60
CA ILE A 99 -9.39 14.43 20.80
C ILE A 99 -8.26 14.16 19.80
N ALA A 100 -7.67 15.23 19.31
CA ALA A 100 -6.51 15.18 18.42
C ALA A 100 -5.19 15.35 19.18
N GLN A 101 -4.06 15.32 18.45
CA GLN A 101 -2.70 15.53 18.96
C GLN A 101 -2.24 14.41 19.91
N GLN A 102 -2.69 13.18 19.64
CA GLN A 102 -2.27 11.97 20.33
C GLN A 102 -1.15 11.26 19.56
N ASP A 103 -0.49 10.30 20.20
CA ASP A 103 0.51 9.45 19.57
C ASP A 103 -0.12 8.67 18.41
N ARG A 104 0.60 8.64 17.28
CA ARG A 104 0.14 7.98 16.07
C ARG A 104 0.58 6.52 16.07
N LYS A 105 -0.37 5.61 15.91
CA LYS A 105 -0.08 4.19 15.75
C LYS A 105 0.38 3.89 14.32
N MET A 106 1.30 2.94 14.18
CA MET A 106 1.65 2.37 12.89
C MET A 106 0.54 1.47 12.38
N PHE A 107 0.53 1.24 11.08
CA PHE A 107 -0.43 0.35 10.42
C PHE A 107 0.18 -0.32 9.20
N GLY A 108 -0.44 -1.39 8.75
CA GLY A 108 -0.26 -1.95 7.42
C GLY A 108 -1.38 -1.48 6.50
N PHE A 109 -1.12 -1.44 5.22
CA PHE A 109 -2.10 -1.04 4.23
C PHE A 109 -2.02 -1.94 2.99
N CYS A 110 -3.15 -2.37 2.47
CA CYS A 110 -3.23 -3.06 1.21
C CYS A 110 -4.16 -2.31 0.27
N TYR A 111 -3.81 -2.25 -1.01
CA TYR A 111 -4.66 -1.71 -2.07
C TYR A 111 -4.40 -2.44 -3.37
N ARG A 112 -5.31 -2.28 -4.33
CA ARG A 112 -5.22 -2.89 -5.64
C ARG A 112 -5.22 -1.82 -6.73
N THR A 113 -4.34 -2.00 -7.74
CA THR A 113 -4.37 -1.25 -9.00
C THR A 113 -4.72 -2.18 -10.16
N LEU A 114 -5.39 -1.66 -11.17
CA LEU A 114 -5.82 -2.43 -12.34
C LEU A 114 -4.77 -2.36 -13.45
N ILE A 115 -4.59 -3.47 -14.14
CA ILE A 115 -3.78 -3.56 -15.36
C ILE A 115 -4.74 -3.68 -16.54
N GLY A 116 -4.62 -2.76 -17.48
CA GLY A 116 -5.36 -2.81 -18.72
C GLY A 116 -4.48 -3.05 -19.93
N ASN A 117 -5.11 -3.45 -21.03
CA ASN A 117 -4.47 -3.48 -22.34
C ASN A 117 -5.41 -2.97 -23.45
N ASP A 118 -4.88 -2.80 -24.63
CA ASP A 118 -5.58 -2.28 -25.81
C ASP A 118 -6.65 -3.22 -26.40
N THR A 119 -6.80 -4.45 -25.91
CA THR A 119 -7.78 -5.43 -26.40
C THR A 119 -8.89 -5.75 -25.42
N VAL A 120 -8.59 -5.84 -24.12
CA VAL A 120 -9.54 -6.26 -23.06
C VAL A 120 -9.87 -5.11 -22.11
N GLY A 121 -9.22 -3.96 -22.26
CA GLY A 121 -9.37 -2.82 -21.34
C GLY A 121 -8.87 -3.18 -19.94
N THR A 122 -9.52 -2.67 -18.91
CA THR A 122 -9.12 -2.82 -17.48
C THR A 122 -9.32 -4.24 -16.91
N ASN A 123 -9.88 -5.17 -17.69
CA ASN A 123 -10.09 -6.55 -17.26
C ASN A 123 -8.92 -7.49 -17.55
N TYR A 124 -7.74 -6.95 -17.92
CA TYR A 124 -6.56 -7.76 -18.22
C TYR A 124 -5.95 -8.37 -16.95
N GLY A 125 -5.85 -7.62 -15.88
CA GLY A 125 -5.28 -8.06 -14.61
C GLY A 125 -5.25 -6.95 -13.56
N TYR A 126 -4.56 -7.21 -12.47
CA TYR A 126 -4.39 -6.25 -11.38
C TYR A 126 -3.09 -6.52 -10.61
N LYS A 127 -2.68 -5.55 -9.81
CA LYS A 127 -1.61 -5.69 -8.83
C LYS A 127 -2.17 -5.51 -7.43
N LEU A 128 -1.75 -6.34 -6.51
CA LEU A 128 -1.95 -6.16 -5.08
C LEU A 128 -0.70 -5.51 -4.50
N HIS A 129 -0.89 -4.42 -3.80
CA HIS A 129 0.16 -3.67 -3.12
C HIS A 129 0.02 -3.88 -1.62
N LEU A 130 1.05 -4.36 -0.96
CA LEU A 130 1.10 -4.57 0.47
C LEU A 130 2.15 -3.62 1.06
N VAL A 131 1.71 -2.72 1.94
CA VAL A 131 2.56 -1.72 2.59
C VAL A 131 2.68 -2.06 4.07
N TYR A 132 3.91 -2.11 4.55
CA TYR A 132 4.26 -2.48 5.92
C TYR A 132 4.81 -1.28 6.69
N GLY A 133 4.61 -1.29 8.01
CA GLY A 133 5.19 -0.30 8.93
C GLY A 133 4.86 1.15 8.57
N ALA A 134 3.66 1.40 8.01
CA ALA A 134 3.23 2.72 7.62
C ALA A 134 2.87 3.57 8.86
N GLN A 135 3.23 4.84 8.82
CA GLN A 135 2.85 5.85 9.80
C GLN A 135 2.40 7.11 9.08
N ALA A 136 1.19 7.58 9.39
CA ALA A 136 0.64 8.78 8.78
C ALA A 136 1.24 10.05 9.39
N SER A 137 1.64 11.00 8.56
CA SER A 137 2.02 12.36 8.97
C SER A 137 0.78 13.22 9.25
N PRO A 138 0.90 14.29 10.07
CA PRO A 138 -0.15 15.30 10.15
C PRO A 138 -0.46 15.88 8.78
N SER A 139 -1.74 15.94 8.42
CA SER A 139 -2.18 16.40 7.11
C SER A 139 -3.26 17.49 7.23
N GLU A 140 -3.36 18.31 6.20
CA GLU A 140 -4.41 19.30 6.09
C GLU A 140 -5.76 18.66 5.80
N LYS A 141 -6.82 19.11 6.49
CA LYS A 141 -8.20 18.76 6.19
C LYS A 141 -8.96 20.04 5.84
N ASN A 142 -9.38 20.17 4.60
CA ASN A 142 -10.11 21.33 4.14
C ASN A 142 -11.62 21.13 4.35
N ASN A 143 -12.24 22.02 5.13
CA ASN A 143 -13.67 22.04 5.34
C ASN A 143 -14.23 23.29 4.64
N GLN A 144 -15.03 23.08 3.58
CA GLN A 144 -15.60 24.14 2.77
C GLN A 144 -17.11 24.21 2.97
N THR A 145 -17.66 25.42 2.74
CA THR A 145 -19.12 25.60 2.70
C THR A 145 -19.72 24.93 1.47
N VAL A 146 -20.92 24.42 1.59
CA VAL A 146 -21.68 23.90 0.44
C VAL A 146 -22.18 25.07 -0.39
N ASN A 147 -21.96 25.03 -1.70
CA ASN A 147 -22.42 26.00 -2.69
C ASN A 147 -23.36 25.31 -3.72
N ASP A 148 -23.66 25.99 -4.81
CA ASP A 148 -24.50 25.48 -5.91
C ASP A 148 -23.85 24.36 -6.73
N SER A 149 -22.54 24.12 -6.54
CA SER A 149 -21.77 23.02 -7.14
C SER A 149 -21.08 22.23 -6.01
N PRO A 150 -21.82 21.42 -5.23
CA PRO A 150 -21.25 20.74 -4.08
C PRO A 150 -20.22 19.68 -4.49
N GLU A 151 -19.03 19.75 -3.90
CA GLU A 151 -17.96 18.77 -4.08
C GLU A 151 -17.70 18.03 -2.75
N ALA A 152 -17.40 16.74 -2.83
CA ALA A 152 -16.97 15.99 -1.65
C ALA A 152 -15.57 16.44 -1.24
N ALA A 153 -15.37 16.69 0.04
CA ALA A 153 -14.05 17.00 0.58
C ALA A 153 -13.13 15.78 0.44
N THR A 154 -12.01 15.95 -0.25
CA THR A 154 -10.96 14.93 -0.32
C THR A 154 -10.01 15.12 0.87
N MET A 155 -9.72 14.04 1.56
CA MET A 155 -8.70 13.99 2.61
C MET A 155 -7.46 13.33 2.04
N SER A 156 -6.28 13.75 2.51
CA SER A 156 -5.00 13.16 2.11
C SER A 156 -4.10 12.93 3.32
N TRP A 157 -3.34 11.85 3.30
CA TRP A 157 -2.36 11.51 4.34
C TRP A 157 -1.07 11.07 3.69
N GLU A 158 0.00 11.82 3.95
CA GLU A 158 1.34 11.37 3.63
C GLU A 158 1.75 10.28 4.63
N ILE A 159 2.26 9.18 4.14
CA ILE A 159 2.78 8.08 4.94
C ILE A 159 4.28 7.90 4.73
N SER A 160 4.99 7.73 5.83
CA SER A 160 6.34 7.19 5.89
C SER A 160 6.30 5.74 6.33
N THR A 161 7.34 4.96 6.05
CA THR A 161 7.34 3.54 6.37
C THR A 161 8.59 3.09 7.10
N THR A 162 8.45 2.02 7.86
CA THR A 162 9.58 1.28 8.42
C THR A 162 9.67 -0.08 7.75
N PRO A 163 10.76 -0.39 7.03
CA PRO A 163 10.90 -1.65 6.33
C PRO A 163 10.89 -2.86 7.27
N VAL A 164 10.33 -3.97 6.78
CA VAL A 164 10.29 -5.27 7.46
C VAL A 164 11.25 -6.27 6.80
N GLU A 165 11.74 -7.22 7.56
CA GLU A 165 12.66 -8.26 7.09
C GLU A 165 12.05 -9.12 5.98
N VAL A 166 12.88 -9.43 4.98
CA VAL A 166 12.54 -10.35 3.87
C VAL A 166 13.62 -11.41 3.75
N PRO A 167 13.31 -12.71 3.93
CA PRO A 167 14.32 -13.75 3.89
C PRO A 167 15.09 -13.79 2.56
N GLY A 168 16.42 -13.61 2.64
CA GLY A 168 17.31 -13.62 1.47
C GLY A 168 17.35 -12.32 0.63
N PHE A 169 16.65 -11.27 1.06
CA PHE A 169 16.64 -9.96 0.40
C PHE A 169 16.87 -8.84 1.42
N LYS A 170 16.98 -7.61 0.92
CA LYS A 170 16.97 -6.43 1.79
C LYS A 170 15.57 -6.24 2.40
N PRO A 171 15.48 -5.66 3.61
CA PRO A 171 14.18 -5.27 4.17
C PRO A 171 13.39 -4.40 3.19
N THR A 172 12.06 -4.56 3.19
CA THR A 172 11.17 -3.78 2.34
C THR A 172 9.95 -3.31 3.11
N ALA A 173 9.43 -2.16 2.74
CA ALA A 173 8.15 -1.66 3.22
C ALA A 173 7.02 -1.80 2.19
N HIS A 174 7.34 -2.18 0.95
CA HIS A 174 6.36 -2.31 -0.13
C HIS A 174 6.58 -3.60 -0.91
N LEU A 175 5.55 -4.41 -1.03
CA LEU A 175 5.54 -5.65 -1.79
C LEU A 175 4.39 -5.62 -2.81
N VAL A 176 4.67 -5.98 -4.05
CA VAL A 176 3.69 -6.00 -5.13
C VAL A 176 3.52 -7.41 -5.67
N VAL A 177 2.28 -7.86 -5.81
CA VAL A 177 1.93 -9.14 -6.41
C VAL A 177 1.13 -8.91 -7.69
N ASP A 178 1.68 -9.30 -8.83
CA ASP A 178 1.09 -9.14 -10.15
C ASP A 178 0.24 -10.37 -10.50
N SER A 179 -1.08 -10.19 -10.64
CA SER A 179 -2.03 -11.26 -10.94
C SER A 179 -1.80 -11.94 -12.29
N THR A 180 -1.13 -11.25 -13.22
CA THR A 180 -0.85 -11.79 -14.55
C THR A 180 0.33 -12.75 -14.57
N LYS A 181 1.16 -12.74 -13.51
CA LYS A 181 2.38 -13.53 -13.37
C LYS A 181 2.30 -14.57 -12.27
N THR A 182 1.43 -14.37 -11.30
CA THR A 182 1.24 -15.26 -10.16
C THR A 182 0.25 -16.36 -10.50
N ASP A 183 0.48 -17.57 -10.00
CA ASP A 183 -0.47 -18.69 -10.12
C ASP A 183 -1.81 -18.34 -9.46
N LYS A 184 -2.92 -18.60 -10.17
CA LYS A 184 -4.27 -18.19 -9.74
C LYS A 184 -4.69 -18.80 -8.40
N ALA A 185 -4.34 -20.08 -8.15
CA ALA A 185 -4.74 -20.73 -6.90
C ALA A 185 -3.96 -20.19 -5.70
N LYS A 186 -2.71 -19.79 -5.92
CA LYS A 186 -1.87 -19.16 -4.91
C LYS A 186 -2.29 -17.71 -4.63
N LEU A 187 -2.65 -16.98 -5.70
CA LEU A 187 -3.18 -15.65 -5.59
C LEU A 187 -4.49 -15.64 -4.79
N ALA A 188 -5.41 -16.58 -5.07
CA ALA A 188 -6.66 -16.71 -4.34
C ALA A 188 -6.43 -16.93 -2.83
N LYS A 189 -5.45 -17.77 -2.45
CA LYS A 189 -5.09 -17.97 -1.04
C LYS A 189 -4.54 -16.71 -0.37
N LEU A 190 -3.78 -15.90 -1.12
CA LEU A 190 -3.30 -14.61 -0.63
C LEU A 190 -4.46 -13.64 -0.41
N GLU A 191 -5.41 -13.60 -1.36
CA GLU A 191 -6.62 -12.78 -1.24
C GLU A 191 -7.54 -13.23 -0.11
N GLU A 192 -7.70 -14.54 0.14
CA GLU A 192 -8.39 -15.07 1.31
C GLU A 192 -7.76 -14.60 2.62
N MET A 193 -6.43 -14.48 2.69
CA MET A 193 -5.76 -13.92 3.87
C MET A 193 -6.00 -12.42 4.00
N LEU A 194 -5.89 -11.67 2.90
CA LEU A 194 -6.01 -10.21 2.91
C LEU A 194 -7.43 -9.72 3.16
N TYR A 195 -8.43 -10.44 2.65
CA TYR A 195 -9.83 -10.02 2.66
C TYR A 195 -10.72 -10.85 3.60
N GLY A 196 -10.18 -11.96 4.11
CA GLY A 196 -10.96 -12.91 4.89
C GLY A 196 -11.86 -13.80 4.04
N THR A 197 -12.56 -14.72 4.69
CA THR A 197 -13.52 -15.63 4.05
C THR A 197 -14.83 -15.68 4.83
N ASP A 198 -15.92 -15.98 4.13
CA ASP A 198 -17.23 -16.18 4.73
C ASP A 198 -17.52 -17.68 4.94
N GLY A 199 -18.54 -18.00 5.77
CA GLY A 199 -19.06 -19.34 6.00
C GLY A 199 -18.66 -19.95 7.34
N ASP A 200 -18.86 -21.28 7.48
CA ASP A 200 -18.66 -22.00 8.74
C ASP A 200 -17.19 -22.02 9.23
N GLN A 201 -16.24 -21.75 8.34
CA GLN A 201 -14.81 -21.62 8.63
C GLN A 201 -14.29 -20.25 8.20
N ALA A 202 -15.07 -19.20 8.49
CA ALA A 202 -14.68 -17.83 8.21
C ALA A 202 -13.33 -17.47 8.82
N THR A 203 -12.48 -16.81 8.05
CA THR A 203 -11.19 -16.29 8.50
C THR A 203 -11.23 -14.77 8.51
N GLU A 204 -10.60 -14.16 9.51
CA GLU A 204 -10.48 -12.71 9.56
C GLU A 204 -9.41 -12.21 8.56
N PRO A 205 -9.60 -11.01 7.97
CA PRO A 205 -8.59 -10.37 7.14
C PRO A 205 -7.31 -10.12 7.93
N THR A 206 -6.18 -10.54 7.39
CA THR A 206 -4.85 -10.36 8.00
C THR A 206 -3.83 -9.92 6.95
N LEU A 207 -2.86 -9.10 7.36
CA LEU A 207 -1.74 -8.72 6.49
C LEU A 207 -0.61 -9.76 6.63
N PRO A 208 -0.38 -10.62 5.62
CA PRO A 208 0.70 -11.59 5.69
C PRO A 208 2.05 -10.90 5.61
N MET A 209 3.00 -11.29 6.46
CA MET A 209 4.39 -10.84 6.38
C MET A 209 5.05 -11.34 5.09
N PRO A 210 6.10 -10.67 4.59
CA PRO A 210 6.75 -11.01 3.32
C PRO A 210 7.17 -12.48 3.20
N GLU A 211 7.65 -13.08 4.28
CA GLU A 211 7.99 -14.50 4.32
C GLU A 211 6.80 -15.38 3.92
N LYS A 212 5.61 -15.09 4.48
CA LYS A 212 4.38 -15.83 4.19
C LYS A 212 3.91 -15.62 2.75
N VAL A 213 4.03 -14.40 2.24
CA VAL A 213 3.72 -14.10 0.82
C VAL A 213 4.64 -14.92 -0.10
N ILE A 214 5.94 -14.97 0.19
CA ILE A 214 6.92 -15.75 -0.57
C ILE A 214 6.57 -17.24 -0.50
N GLU A 215 6.26 -17.78 0.68
CA GLU A 215 5.87 -19.19 0.85
C GLU A 215 4.64 -19.53 -0.01
N LEU A 216 3.62 -18.67 0.01
CA LEU A 216 2.38 -18.88 -0.74
C LEU A 216 2.59 -18.78 -2.25
N THR A 217 3.44 -17.87 -2.72
CA THR A 217 3.62 -17.56 -4.14
C THR A 217 4.77 -18.31 -4.81
N LYS A 218 5.71 -18.88 -4.04
CA LYS A 218 6.86 -19.61 -4.55
C LYS A 218 6.44 -20.79 -5.44
N ALA A 219 7.06 -20.94 -6.61
CA ALA A 219 6.84 -22.09 -7.45
C ALA A 219 7.16 -23.38 -6.67
N ALA A 220 6.31 -24.41 -6.82
CA ALA A 220 6.68 -25.75 -6.37
C ALA A 220 7.93 -26.15 -7.18
N GLY A 221 9.06 -26.33 -6.48
CA GLY A 221 10.30 -26.76 -7.08
C GLY A 221 10.24 -28.18 -7.63
#